data_6c686b57719ce6805705714b30e620f1
#
_entry.id   6c686b57719ce6805705714b30e620f1
#
_cell.length_a   1.000
_cell.length_b   1.000
_cell.length_c   1.000
_cell.angle_alpha   90.00
_cell.angle_beta   90.00
_cell.angle_gamma   90.00
#
_symmetry.space_group_name_H-M   'P 1'
#
loop_
_entity.id
_entity.type
_entity.pdbx_description
1 polymer ?
#
loop_
_entity_poly.entity_id
_entity_poly.type
_entity_poly.pdbx_seq_one_letter_code
_entity_poly.pdbx_strand_id
1 'polypeptide(L)'
;FYYPPEISTKLIHFISTGNTPQVLEMFNLIHQENIEERTLPVNLLKYLLSDIRNTLLKARFALPQDADPEAVKVLDERFNEHLTFKLCEDLALSLCNLFGNKEDDNTLSSTIEKYIKDNYKDPSLGLNKISDEFQISESYFSHMFKEKTGVNFSTYLENIRMAEAARLIQETDISLNELYIAVGYNNSNTFRRAFKKVYGVTPSAMREK
;
A
#
# COMPACT_ATOMS: atom_id res chain seq x y z
N PHE A 1 -21.80 -16.92 -8.74
CA PHE A 1 -20.63 -16.30 -8.13
C PHE A 1 -20.50 -16.68 -6.66
N TYR A 2 -19.29 -16.55 -6.12
CA TYR A 2 -18.97 -16.86 -4.74
C TYR A 2 -19.05 -15.60 -3.87
N TYR A 3 -20.14 -15.44 -3.15
CA TYR A 3 -20.33 -14.38 -2.15
C TYR A 3 -21.39 -14.83 -1.11
N PRO A 4 -21.05 -15.85 -0.30
CA PRO A 4 -21.98 -16.36 0.70
C PRO A 4 -22.22 -15.35 1.83
N PRO A 5 -23.34 -15.44 2.57
CA PRO A 5 -23.70 -14.50 3.65
C PRO A 5 -22.62 -14.34 4.72
N GLU A 6 -21.82 -15.38 4.97
CA GLU A 6 -20.73 -15.37 5.92
C GLU A 6 -19.63 -14.39 5.52
N ILE A 7 -19.34 -14.26 4.21
CA ILE A 7 -18.38 -13.29 3.68
C ILE A 7 -18.88 -11.87 3.92
N SER A 8 -20.15 -11.57 3.63
CA SER A 8 -20.72 -10.25 3.86
C SER A 8 -20.72 -9.87 5.35
N THR A 9 -21.02 -10.82 6.23
CA THR A 9 -21.03 -10.63 7.69
C THR A 9 -19.62 -10.35 8.22
N LYS A 10 -18.62 -11.15 7.79
CA LYS A 10 -17.22 -10.94 8.15
C LYS A 10 -16.71 -9.61 7.65
N LEU A 11 -17.03 -9.24 6.40
CA LEU A 11 -16.61 -7.98 5.80
C LEU A 11 -17.14 -6.78 6.60
N ILE A 12 -18.44 -6.77 6.96
CA ILE A 12 -19.02 -5.73 7.83
C ILE A 12 -18.32 -5.70 9.18
N HIS A 13 -18.07 -6.84 9.80
CA HIS A 13 -17.37 -6.92 11.09
C HIS A 13 -15.96 -6.32 11.02
N PHE A 14 -15.18 -6.72 10.02
CA PHE A 14 -13.81 -6.21 9.86
C PHE A 14 -13.78 -4.71 9.53
N ILE A 15 -14.73 -4.22 8.73
CA ILE A 15 -14.88 -2.78 8.46
C ILE A 15 -15.22 -2.05 9.75
N SER A 16 -16.22 -2.50 10.51
CA SER A 16 -16.67 -1.83 11.74
C SER A 16 -15.66 -1.85 12.89
N THR A 17 -14.70 -2.74 12.84
CA THR A 17 -13.59 -2.81 13.79
C THR A 17 -12.31 -2.12 13.28
N GLY A 18 -12.36 -1.49 12.09
CA GLY A 18 -11.20 -0.85 11.47
C GLY A 18 -10.09 -1.82 11.05
N ASN A 19 -10.40 -3.12 10.92
CA ASN A 19 -9.42 -4.17 10.65
C ASN A 19 -9.08 -4.25 9.14
N THR A 20 -8.33 -3.28 8.66
CA THR A 20 -7.93 -3.14 7.26
C THR A 20 -7.23 -4.39 6.69
N PRO A 21 -6.29 -5.07 7.39
CA PRO A 21 -5.68 -6.30 6.89
C PRO A 21 -6.70 -7.38 6.54
N GLN A 22 -7.66 -7.63 7.41
CA GLN A 22 -8.68 -8.65 7.19
C GLN A 22 -9.69 -8.26 6.09
N VAL A 23 -9.98 -6.97 5.92
CA VAL A 23 -10.78 -6.48 4.79
C VAL A 23 -10.10 -6.78 3.46
N LEU A 24 -8.80 -6.50 3.34
CA LEU A 24 -8.04 -6.81 2.12
C LEU A 24 -7.95 -8.31 1.86
N GLU A 25 -7.76 -9.12 2.89
CA GLU A 25 -7.78 -10.58 2.77
C GLU A 25 -9.13 -11.08 2.24
N MET A 26 -10.25 -10.52 2.71
CA MET A 26 -11.58 -10.84 2.18
C MET A 26 -11.72 -10.44 0.70
N PHE A 27 -11.25 -9.26 0.30
CA PHE A 27 -11.27 -8.86 -1.10
C PHE A 27 -10.38 -9.75 -1.99
N ASN A 28 -9.21 -10.15 -1.52
CA ASN A 28 -8.35 -11.10 -2.22
C ASN A 28 -9.05 -12.45 -2.41
N LEU A 29 -9.70 -12.98 -1.35
CA LEU A 29 -10.48 -14.22 -1.44
C LEU A 29 -11.62 -14.09 -2.46
N ILE A 30 -12.40 -13.01 -2.40
CA ILE A 30 -13.51 -12.77 -3.35
C ILE A 30 -12.97 -12.67 -4.79
N HIS A 31 -11.85 -12.00 -5.00
CA HIS A 31 -11.21 -11.89 -6.30
C HIS A 31 -10.75 -13.25 -6.83
N GLN A 32 -9.96 -13.97 -6.04
CA GLN A 32 -9.47 -15.30 -6.38
C GLN A 32 -10.61 -16.23 -6.77
N GLU A 33 -11.60 -16.36 -5.92
CA GLU A 33 -12.75 -17.27 -6.11
C GLU A 33 -13.62 -16.95 -7.34
N ASN A 34 -13.75 -15.67 -7.69
CA ASN A 34 -14.68 -15.26 -8.75
C ASN A 34 -14.00 -14.90 -10.07
N ILE A 35 -12.82 -14.31 -10.03
CA ILE A 35 -12.12 -13.82 -11.22
C ILE A 35 -11.11 -14.87 -11.71
N GLU A 36 -10.29 -15.41 -10.81
CA GLU A 36 -9.22 -16.34 -11.19
C GLU A 36 -9.74 -17.77 -11.38
N GLU A 37 -10.44 -18.32 -10.37
CA GLU A 37 -10.89 -19.71 -10.41
C GLU A 37 -12.16 -19.90 -11.25
N ARG A 38 -13.20 -19.06 -11.05
CA ARG A 38 -14.49 -19.22 -11.75
C ARG A 38 -14.58 -18.46 -13.05
N THR A 39 -13.67 -17.51 -13.32
CA THR A 39 -13.66 -16.68 -14.54
C THR A 39 -15.06 -16.14 -14.88
N LEU A 40 -15.68 -15.41 -13.93
CA LEU A 40 -17.06 -14.97 -14.04
C LEU A 40 -17.34 -14.17 -15.31
N PRO A 41 -18.40 -14.47 -16.05
CA PRO A 41 -18.89 -13.63 -17.14
C PRO A 41 -19.25 -12.23 -16.65
N VAL A 42 -19.08 -11.22 -17.52
CA VAL A 42 -19.29 -9.79 -17.18
C VAL A 42 -20.70 -9.51 -16.63
N ASN A 43 -21.72 -10.20 -17.11
CA ASN A 43 -23.09 -10.07 -16.60
C ASN A 43 -23.24 -10.56 -15.16
N LEU A 44 -22.55 -11.64 -14.75
CA LEU A 44 -22.56 -12.12 -13.37
C LEU A 44 -21.65 -11.28 -12.46
N LEU A 45 -20.57 -10.76 -12.98
CA LEU A 45 -19.69 -9.83 -12.26
C LEU A 45 -20.45 -8.60 -11.77
N LYS A 46 -21.38 -8.05 -12.55
CA LYS A 46 -22.23 -6.93 -12.15
C LYS A 46 -23.08 -7.25 -10.90
N TYR A 47 -23.61 -8.45 -10.79
CA TYR A 47 -24.37 -8.86 -9.61
C TYR A 47 -23.48 -9.03 -8.39
N LEU A 48 -22.31 -9.66 -8.54
CA LEU A 48 -21.32 -9.74 -7.46
C LEU A 48 -20.95 -8.34 -6.92
N LEU A 49 -20.61 -7.42 -7.81
CA LEU A 49 -20.25 -6.04 -7.43
C LEU A 49 -21.42 -5.33 -6.73
N SER A 50 -22.67 -5.57 -7.18
CA SER A 50 -23.86 -5.03 -6.52
C SER A 50 -24.04 -5.57 -5.10
N ASP A 51 -23.80 -6.86 -4.87
CA ASP A 51 -23.90 -7.47 -3.55
C ASP A 51 -22.79 -6.96 -2.60
N ILE A 52 -21.56 -6.80 -3.11
CA ILE A 52 -20.48 -6.17 -2.35
C ILE A 52 -20.89 -4.73 -1.99
N ARG A 53 -21.34 -3.92 -2.95
CA ARG A 53 -21.80 -2.55 -2.70
C ARG A 53 -22.90 -2.49 -1.65
N ASN A 54 -23.88 -3.38 -1.69
CA ASN A 54 -24.96 -3.45 -0.70
C ASN A 54 -24.41 -3.77 0.70
N THR A 55 -23.38 -4.61 0.80
CA THR A 55 -22.67 -4.89 2.05
C THR A 55 -21.97 -3.64 2.58
N LEU A 56 -21.26 -2.90 1.71
CA LEU A 56 -20.58 -1.66 2.07
C LEU A 56 -21.55 -0.55 2.48
N LEU A 57 -22.73 -0.45 1.84
CA LEU A 57 -23.78 0.48 2.26
C LEU A 57 -24.30 0.17 3.66
N LYS A 58 -24.46 -1.11 4.03
CA LYS A 58 -24.82 -1.47 5.41
C LYS A 58 -23.76 -1.00 6.41
N ALA A 59 -22.48 -1.18 6.10
CA ALA A 59 -21.41 -0.68 6.94
C ALA A 59 -21.42 0.88 6.98
N ARG A 60 -21.66 1.56 5.85
CA ARG A 60 -21.81 3.01 5.79
C ARG A 60 -22.92 3.54 6.72
N PHE A 61 -24.09 2.89 6.76
CA PHE A 61 -25.18 3.29 7.65
C PHE A 61 -24.92 3.00 9.13
N ALA A 62 -23.93 2.15 9.44
CA ALA A 62 -23.49 1.86 10.80
C ALA A 62 -22.36 2.76 11.29
N LEU A 63 -21.89 3.74 10.49
CA LEU A 63 -20.83 4.66 10.91
C LEU A 63 -21.22 5.39 12.20
N PRO A 64 -20.21 5.63 13.09
CA PRO A 64 -20.41 6.44 14.28
C PRO A 64 -20.91 7.86 13.95
N GLN A 65 -21.68 8.47 14.88
CA GLN A 65 -22.22 9.84 14.66
C GLN A 65 -21.13 10.92 14.66
N ASP A 66 -19.98 10.63 15.22
CA ASP A 66 -18.79 11.50 15.29
C ASP A 66 -17.81 11.26 14.14
N ALA A 67 -18.16 10.41 13.17
CA ALA A 67 -17.37 10.26 11.95
C ALA A 67 -17.21 11.60 11.21
N ASP A 68 -16.02 11.85 10.66
CA ASP A 68 -15.71 13.11 9.95
C ASP A 68 -16.73 13.40 8.84
N PRO A 69 -17.55 14.46 8.93
CA PRO A 69 -18.62 14.74 7.97
C PRO A 69 -18.12 14.97 6.54
N GLU A 70 -16.93 15.57 6.38
CA GLU A 70 -16.38 15.83 5.03
C GLU A 70 -15.89 14.53 4.39
N ALA A 71 -15.23 13.67 5.15
CA ALA A 71 -14.81 12.35 4.67
C ALA A 71 -16.03 11.47 4.33
N VAL A 72 -17.10 11.53 5.13
CA VAL A 72 -18.36 10.83 4.84
C VAL A 72 -19.01 11.33 3.55
N LYS A 73 -19.01 12.64 3.32
CA LYS A 73 -19.54 13.24 2.07
C LYS A 73 -18.75 12.76 0.84
N VAL A 74 -17.41 12.81 0.89
CA VAL A 74 -16.55 12.29 -0.18
C VAL A 74 -16.83 10.81 -0.44
N LEU A 75 -16.98 10.01 0.61
CA LEU A 75 -17.36 8.60 0.50
C LEU A 75 -18.70 8.42 -0.20
N ASP A 76 -19.73 9.19 0.17
CA ASP A 76 -21.07 9.11 -0.42
C ASP A 76 -21.07 9.50 -1.92
N GLU A 77 -20.25 10.48 -2.32
CA GLU A 77 -20.05 10.83 -3.74
C GLU A 77 -19.46 9.65 -4.51
N ARG A 78 -18.46 8.97 -3.95
CA ARG A 78 -17.82 7.79 -4.57
C ARG A 78 -18.75 6.59 -4.70
N PHE A 79 -19.75 6.42 -3.84
CA PHE A 79 -20.78 5.40 -3.99
C PHE A 79 -21.62 5.57 -5.27
N ASN A 80 -21.61 6.75 -5.90
CA ASN A 80 -22.31 7.02 -7.17
C ASN A 80 -21.43 6.83 -8.42
N GLU A 81 -20.15 6.52 -8.26
CA GLU A 81 -19.23 6.24 -9.37
C GLU A 81 -19.55 4.91 -10.07
N HIS A 82 -18.95 4.72 -11.26
CA HIS A 82 -19.07 3.46 -11.99
C HIS A 82 -18.48 2.29 -11.19
N LEU A 83 -19.31 1.30 -10.92
CA LEU A 83 -18.98 0.20 -10.02
C LEU A 83 -17.91 -0.73 -10.62
N THR A 84 -16.77 -0.81 -9.96
CA THR A 84 -15.66 -1.72 -10.27
C THR A 84 -15.24 -2.47 -9.01
N PHE A 85 -14.54 -3.59 -9.18
CA PHE A 85 -14.02 -4.34 -8.03
C PHE A 85 -13.07 -3.47 -7.19
N LYS A 86 -12.20 -2.72 -7.87
CA LYS A 86 -11.26 -1.81 -7.20
C LYS A 86 -11.97 -0.69 -6.43
N LEU A 87 -13.03 -0.11 -7.00
CA LEU A 87 -13.83 0.89 -6.27
C LEU A 87 -14.47 0.29 -5.01
N CYS A 88 -14.98 -0.94 -5.08
CA CYS A 88 -15.53 -1.61 -3.88
C CYS A 88 -14.48 -1.81 -2.79
N GLU A 89 -13.27 -2.22 -3.16
CA GLU A 89 -12.14 -2.34 -2.22
C GLU A 89 -11.79 -0.99 -1.60
N ASP A 90 -11.64 0.06 -2.41
CA ASP A 90 -11.31 1.41 -1.94
C ASP A 90 -12.40 1.98 -1.01
N LEU A 91 -13.68 1.75 -1.31
CA LEU A 91 -14.80 2.14 -0.44
C LEU A 91 -14.76 1.40 0.91
N ALA A 92 -14.45 0.09 0.90
CA ALA A 92 -14.30 -0.70 2.11
C ALA A 92 -13.16 -0.17 3.00
N LEU A 93 -12.03 0.19 2.39
CA LEU A 93 -10.89 0.76 3.12
C LEU A 93 -11.21 2.15 3.67
N SER A 94 -11.90 2.99 2.90
CA SER A 94 -12.35 4.30 3.38
C SER A 94 -13.31 4.18 4.57
N LEU A 95 -14.22 3.19 4.54
CA LEU A 95 -15.09 2.87 5.68
C LEU A 95 -14.28 2.39 6.89
N CYS A 96 -13.31 1.49 6.71
CA CYS A 96 -12.40 1.07 7.78
C CYS A 96 -11.74 2.26 8.48
N ASN A 97 -11.22 3.21 7.71
CA ASN A 97 -10.57 4.41 8.25
C ASN A 97 -11.55 5.30 9.04
N LEU A 98 -12.84 5.31 8.67
CA LEU A 98 -13.87 6.06 9.39
C LEU A 98 -14.31 5.38 10.70
N PHE A 99 -14.20 4.05 10.80
CA PHE A 99 -14.46 3.29 12.02
C PHE A 99 -13.22 3.17 12.92
N GLY A 100 -12.02 3.08 12.32
CA GLY A 100 -10.76 2.85 13.02
C GLY A 100 -10.23 4.09 13.73
N ASN A 101 -9.56 3.90 14.84
CA ASN A 101 -8.78 4.95 15.48
C ASN A 101 -7.57 5.29 14.61
N LYS A 102 -7.50 6.53 14.13
CA LYS A 102 -6.36 7.09 13.36
C LYS A 102 -5.00 6.98 14.07
N GLU A 103 -4.99 6.68 15.37
CA GLU A 103 -3.76 6.59 16.18
C GLU A 103 -2.94 5.33 15.87
N ASP A 104 -3.59 4.17 15.67
CA ASP A 104 -2.88 2.89 15.43
C ASP A 104 -2.20 2.83 14.07
N ASP A 105 -2.88 3.26 13.00
CA ASP A 105 -2.31 3.32 11.65
C ASP A 105 -1.16 4.34 11.54
N ASN A 106 -1.27 5.46 12.26
CA ASN A 106 -0.23 6.47 12.28
C ASN A 106 1.03 5.97 13.00
N THR A 107 0.86 5.21 14.08
CA THR A 107 1.93 4.59 14.85
C THR A 107 2.61 3.48 14.05
N LEU A 108 1.84 2.61 13.38
CA LEU A 108 2.37 1.55 12.52
C LEU A 108 3.17 2.12 11.35
N SER A 109 2.60 3.10 10.63
CA SER A 109 3.28 3.74 9.49
C SER A 109 4.60 4.37 9.90
N SER A 110 4.64 5.12 11.01
CA SER A 110 5.86 5.75 11.51
C SER A 110 6.92 4.71 11.95
N THR A 111 6.48 3.60 12.52
CA THR A 111 7.36 2.48 12.89
C THR A 111 7.96 1.81 11.66
N ILE A 112 7.15 1.58 10.63
CA ILE A 112 7.61 1.02 9.34
C ILE A 112 8.59 1.99 8.65
N GLU A 113 8.29 3.29 8.60
CA GLU A 113 9.22 4.28 8.03
C GLU A 113 10.59 4.27 8.74
N LYS A 114 10.58 4.17 10.06
CA LYS A 114 11.81 4.04 10.84
C LYS A 114 12.53 2.74 10.50
N TYR A 115 11.83 1.62 10.45
CA TYR A 115 12.40 0.33 10.06
C TYR A 115 13.06 0.39 8.67
N ILE A 116 12.41 1.02 7.68
CA ILE A 116 12.97 1.21 6.34
C ILE A 116 14.26 2.03 6.40
N LYS A 117 14.27 3.14 7.15
CA LYS A 117 15.44 4.02 7.33
C LYS A 117 16.60 3.31 8.03
N ASP A 118 16.31 2.41 8.95
CA ASP A 118 17.32 1.65 9.68
C ASP A 118 17.88 0.48 8.83
N ASN A 119 17.08 -0.04 7.87
CA ASN A 119 17.40 -1.26 7.11
C ASN A 119 17.58 -1.03 5.58
N TYR A 120 17.59 0.21 5.08
CA TYR A 120 17.68 0.48 3.62
C TYR A 120 18.92 -0.11 2.95
N LYS A 121 19.99 -0.36 3.70
CA LYS A 121 21.23 -0.98 3.21
C LYS A 121 21.10 -2.46 2.90
N ASP A 122 20.07 -3.10 3.40
CA ASP A 122 19.79 -4.50 3.09
C ASP A 122 19.23 -4.64 1.67
N PRO A 123 19.97 -5.29 0.75
CA PRO A 123 19.52 -5.43 -0.63
C PRO A 123 18.28 -6.32 -0.79
N SER A 124 17.96 -7.14 0.23
CA SER A 124 16.76 -7.99 0.26
C SER A 124 15.52 -7.26 0.80
N LEU A 125 15.65 -5.99 1.24
CA LEU A 125 14.51 -5.23 1.75
C LEU A 125 13.48 -5.01 0.64
N GLY A 126 12.32 -5.64 0.79
CA GLY A 126 11.21 -5.65 -0.15
C GLY A 126 9.86 -5.66 0.55
N LEU A 127 8.77 -5.65 -0.23
CA LEU A 127 7.39 -5.69 0.30
C LEU A 127 7.19 -6.90 1.20
N ASN A 128 7.61 -8.09 0.74
CA ASN A 128 7.50 -9.34 1.47
C ASN A 128 8.16 -9.27 2.85
N LYS A 129 9.39 -8.73 2.90
CA LYS A 129 10.15 -8.65 4.16
C LYS A 129 9.47 -7.73 5.19
N ILE A 130 8.91 -6.60 4.73
CA ILE A 130 8.15 -5.70 5.61
C ILE A 130 6.84 -6.36 6.04
N SER A 131 6.14 -7.02 5.12
CA SER A 131 4.90 -7.73 5.41
C SER A 131 5.11 -8.84 6.46
N ASP A 132 6.18 -9.60 6.34
CA ASP A 132 6.55 -10.64 7.31
C ASP A 132 6.94 -10.05 8.68
N GLU A 133 7.75 -8.99 8.70
CA GLU A 133 8.20 -8.35 9.93
C GLU A 133 7.05 -7.75 10.75
N PHE A 134 6.11 -7.09 10.07
CA PHE A 134 4.98 -6.41 10.72
C PHE A 134 3.70 -7.23 10.73
N GLN A 135 3.71 -8.48 10.25
CA GLN A 135 2.56 -9.40 10.21
C GLN A 135 1.35 -8.79 9.49
N ILE A 136 1.60 -8.08 8.38
CA ILE A 136 0.59 -7.44 7.53
C ILE A 136 0.69 -7.96 6.10
N SER A 137 -0.41 -7.89 5.32
CA SER A 137 -0.33 -8.27 3.91
C SER A 137 0.42 -7.23 3.07
N GLU A 138 1.10 -7.66 1.99
CA GLU A 138 1.77 -6.75 1.04
C GLU A 138 0.80 -5.73 0.45
N SER A 139 -0.44 -6.14 0.19
CA SER A 139 -1.51 -5.30 -0.34
C SER A 139 -1.88 -4.17 0.63
N TYR A 140 -2.07 -4.50 1.91
CA TYR A 140 -2.33 -3.53 2.96
C TYR A 140 -1.16 -2.55 3.13
N PHE A 141 0.06 -3.09 3.25
CA PHE A 141 1.24 -2.26 3.37
C PHE A 141 1.37 -1.28 2.18
N SER A 142 1.23 -1.77 0.95
CA SER A 142 1.34 -0.94 -0.25
C SER A 142 0.32 0.20 -0.27
N HIS A 143 -0.93 -0.08 0.12
CA HIS A 143 -1.99 0.92 0.17
C HIS A 143 -1.73 1.95 1.28
N MET A 144 -1.59 1.50 2.52
CA MET A 144 -1.33 2.33 3.70
C MET A 144 -0.10 3.21 3.51
N PHE A 145 1.00 2.63 3.03
CA PHE A 145 2.26 3.34 2.85
C PHE A 145 2.14 4.44 1.78
N LYS A 146 1.49 4.15 0.64
CA LYS A 146 1.26 5.14 -0.41
C LYS A 146 0.32 6.26 0.04
N GLU A 147 -0.71 5.94 0.81
CA GLU A 147 -1.63 6.93 1.38
C GLU A 147 -0.89 7.90 2.31
N LYS A 148 -0.02 7.39 3.17
CA LYS A 148 0.74 8.18 4.14
C LYS A 148 1.89 8.98 3.56
N THR A 149 2.68 8.38 2.65
CA THR A 149 3.92 8.98 2.12
C THR A 149 3.73 9.67 0.77
N GLY A 150 2.58 9.47 0.11
CA GLY A 150 2.29 9.97 -1.24
C GLY A 150 2.98 9.21 -2.36
N VAL A 151 3.89 8.28 -2.05
CA VAL A 151 4.66 7.49 -3.02
C VAL A 151 4.64 6.00 -2.68
N ASN A 152 4.85 5.14 -3.68
CA ASN A 152 4.96 3.71 -3.40
C ASN A 152 6.29 3.38 -2.68
N PHE A 153 6.31 2.25 -1.97
CA PHE A 153 7.47 1.78 -1.20
C PHE A 153 8.76 1.70 -2.02
N SER A 154 8.70 1.17 -3.25
CA SER A 154 9.89 1.03 -4.10
C SER A 154 10.53 2.38 -4.44
N THR A 155 9.70 3.38 -4.74
CA THR A 155 10.16 4.75 -4.99
C THR A 155 10.72 5.39 -3.72
N TYR A 156 10.07 5.18 -2.58
CA TYR A 156 10.54 5.69 -1.29
C TYR A 156 11.92 5.12 -0.92
N LEU A 157 12.09 3.80 -1.03
CA LEU A 157 13.36 3.13 -0.77
C LEU A 157 14.45 3.56 -1.76
N GLU A 158 14.12 3.69 -3.07
CA GLU A 158 15.03 4.21 -4.09
C GLU A 158 15.52 5.61 -3.70
N ASN A 159 14.62 6.50 -3.29
CA ASN A 159 14.97 7.87 -2.90
C ASN A 159 15.91 7.91 -1.69
N ILE A 160 15.67 7.12 -0.65
CA ILE A 160 16.55 7.02 0.52
C ILE A 160 17.94 6.56 0.10
N ARG A 161 18.02 5.48 -0.69
CA ARG A 161 19.30 4.93 -1.16
C ARG A 161 20.08 5.92 -2.03
N MET A 162 19.37 6.65 -2.89
CA MET A 162 20.00 7.66 -3.78
C MET A 162 20.46 8.88 -2.99
N ALA A 163 19.69 9.35 -2.01
CA ALA A 163 20.09 10.46 -1.14
C ALA A 163 21.38 10.12 -0.37
N GLU A 164 21.43 8.92 0.21
CA GLU A 164 22.63 8.46 0.91
C GLU A 164 23.82 8.27 -0.04
N ALA A 165 23.60 7.76 -1.24
CA ALA A 165 24.66 7.66 -2.25
C ALA A 165 25.25 9.02 -2.62
N ALA A 166 24.39 10.02 -2.80
CA ALA A 166 24.85 11.39 -3.10
C ALA A 166 25.65 11.98 -1.93
N ARG A 167 25.17 11.77 -0.69
CA ARG A 167 25.91 12.19 0.52
C ARG A 167 27.28 11.54 0.62
N LEU A 168 27.36 10.21 0.44
CA LEU A 168 28.64 9.48 0.49
C LEU A 168 29.62 9.93 -0.61
N ILE A 169 29.13 10.26 -1.81
CA ILE A 169 29.98 10.79 -2.88
C ILE A 169 30.61 12.14 -2.49
N GLN A 170 29.85 13.00 -1.81
CA GLN A 170 30.27 14.35 -1.46
C GLN A 170 31.14 14.43 -0.20
N GLU A 171 30.86 13.54 0.78
CA GLU A 171 31.46 13.64 2.11
C GLU A 171 32.56 12.62 2.37
N THR A 172 32.76 11.65 1.46
CA THR A 172 33.73 10.57 1.66
C THR A 172 34.48 10.21 0.37
N ASP A 173 35.63 9.54 0.52
CA ASP A 173 36.41 8.97 -0.57
C ASP A 173 36.01 7.55 -0.97
N ILE A 174 34.80 7.10 -0.60
CA ILE A 174 34.31 5.75 -0.90
C ILE A 174 34.44 5.43 -2.39
N SER A 175 34.95 4.27 -2.74
CA SER A 175 35.06 3.88 -4.15
C SER A 175 33.67 3.66 -4.77
N LEU A 176 33.52 3.92 -6.09
CA LEU A 176 32.25 3.69 -6.78
C LEU A 176 31.84 2.21 -6.78
N ASN A 177 32.81 1.29 -6.61
CA ASN A 177 32.53 -0.14 -6.50
C ASN A 177 32.02 -0.54 -5.12
N GLU A 178 32.34 0.21 -4.08
CA GLU A 178 31.81 0.00 -2.72
C GLU A 178 30.50 0.75 -2.51
N LEU A 179 30.33 1.88 -3.19
CA LEU A 179 29.19 2.76 -3.02
C LEU A 179 27.84 2.06 -3.22
N TYR A 180 27.68 1.30 -4.32
CA TYR A 180 26.39 0.64 -4.58
C TYR A 180 26.06 -0.43 -3.52
N ILE A 181 27.06 -1.11 -3.00
CA ILE A 181 26.90 -2.09 -1.91
C ILE A 181 26.51 -1.36 -0.61
N ALA A 182 27.21 -0.27 -0.30
CA ALA A 182 26.98 0.52 0.91
C ALA A 182 25.55 1.09 1.02
N VAL A 183 24.88 1.30 -0.13
CA VAL A 183 23.52 1.81 -0.19
C VAL A 183 22.46 0.73 -0.52
N GLY A 184 22.82 -0.56 -0.44
CA GLY A 184 21.87 -1.67 -0.54
C GLY A 184 21.54 -2.13 -1.96
N TYR A 185 22.45 -1.98 -2.92
CA TYR A 185 22.32 -2.57 -4.26
C TYR A 185 23.23 -3.78 -4.43
N ASN A 186 22.70 -4.84 -5.04
CA ASN A 186 23.48 -6.02 -5.42
C ASN A 186 24.17 -5.88 -6.79
N ASN A 187 23.78 -4.89 -7.59
CA ASN A 187 24.25 -4.74 -8.95
C ASN A 187 24.57 -3.27 -9.27
N SER A 188 25.82 -3.02 -9.70
CA SER A 188 26.29 -1.68 -10.01
C SER A 188 25.58 -1.02 -11.20
N ASN A 189 25.14 -1.81 -12.20
CA ASN A 189 24.42 -1.25 -13.35
C ASN A 189 23.01 -0.80 -12.97
N THR A 190 22.31 -1.56 -12.12
CA THR A 190 21.00 -1.17 -11.58
C THR A 190 21.12 0.10 -10.76
N PHE A 191 22.12 0.18 -9.89
CA PHE A 191 22.42 1.38 -9.11
C PHE A 191 22.71 2.60 -10.00
N ARG A 192 23.58 2.45 -11.00
CA ARG A 192 23.93 3.58 -11.92
C ARG A 192 22.71 4.11 -12.68
N ARG A 193 21.81 3.21 -13.12
CA ARG A 193 20.55 3.60 -13.79
C ARG A 193 19.64 4.37 -12.84
N ALA A 194 19.44 3.88 -11.63
CA ALA A 194 18.64 4.53 -10.61
C ALA A 194 19.22 5.91 -10.25
N PHE A 195 20.52 6.00 -10.03
CA PHE A 195 21.20 7.26 -9.71
C PHE A 195 21.05 8.30 -10.82
N LYS A 196 21.29 7.89 -12.08
CA LYS A 196 21.11 8.78 -13.24
C LYS A 196 19.66 9.21 -13.42
N LYS A 197 18.70 8.34 -13.13
CA LYS A 197 17.25 8.65 -13.18
C LYS A 197 16.90 9.76 -12.18
N VAL A 198 17.45 9.70 -10.96
CA VAL A 198 17.13 10.64 -9.87
C VAL A 198 17.89 11.96 -10.03
N TYR A 199 19.18 11.92 -10.35
CA TYR A 199 20.05 13.11 -10.36
C TYR A 199 20.41 13.64 -11.76
N GLY A 200 20.01 12.95 -12.83
CA GLY A 200 20.34 13.34 -14.21
C GLY A 200 21.79 13.09 -14.63
N VAL A 201 22.68 12.79 -13.69
CA VAL A 201 24.12 12.56 -13.91
C VAL A 201 24.55 11.20 -13.33
N THR A 202 25.70 10.69 -13.77
CA THR A 202 26.27 9.46 -13.21
C THR A 202 26.95 9.73 -11.86
N PRO A 203 27.13 8.70 -10.99
CA PRO A 203 27.89 8.86 -9.76
C PRO A 203 29.31 9.40 -9.97
N SER A 204 29.99 8.98 -11.05
CA SER A 204 31.33 9.48 -11.39
C SER A 204 31.30 10.97 -11.71
N ALA A 205 30.35 11.41 -12.55
CA ALA A 205 30.23 12.82 -12.93
C ALA A 205 29.78 13.72 -11.77
N MET A 206 29.10 13.16 -10.74
CA MET A 206 28.80 13.92 -9.52
C MET A 206 30.03 14.13 -8.64
N ARG A 207 30.95 13.17 -8.62
CA ARG A 207 32.22 13.26 -7.84
C ARG A 207 33.21 14.26 -8.41
N GLU A 208 33.21 14.42 -9.73
CA GLU A 208 34.15 15.33 -10.45
C GLU A 208 33.73 16.80 -10.36
N LYS A 209 32.60 17.11 -9.76
CA LYS A 209 32.11 18.49 -9.54
C LYS A 209 32.48 18.97 -8.14
#